data_72bb029ff2c9505f7f96fd5453d076e8
#
_entry.id   72bb029ff2c9505f7f96fd5453d076e8
#
_cell.length_a   1.000
_cell.length_b   1.000
_cell.length_c   1.000
_cell.angle_alpha   90.00
_cell.angle_beta   90.00
_cell.angle_gamma   90.00
#
_symmetry.space_group_name_H-M   'P 1'
#
loop_
_entity.id
_entity.type
_entity.pdbx_description
1 polymer ?
#
loop_
_entity_poly.entity_id
_entity_poly.type
_entity_poly.pdbx_seq_one_letter_code
_entity_poly.pdbx_strand_id
1 'polypeptide(L)'
;MKDKEGLHILQLLEGLQEQIRDYQGIPFWSWNDKLEEERLIEQVDWMKQMGMGGFFMHARGGLKTPYLSEEWMQCIDVCARAAGERGMKAWVYDENGWPSGFAGGKLLKKEENRDAFITHTIGAYDSSAWICYSMEGEELRRIEEPEEGECLNLFLHISPSTADILNPQVVKQFLAETHEKYAERYGEQLSSRIAGFFTDEPQYYRWNTAYTRVMPEAFRERYKEELFDNLGLLFVKKAGYRRFRYRYWYTMQQLMLNSFAKQVYEWCEEHGVCFTGHYVEETSLGMQMICCGGVMPFYEYQHMPGIDWLNRWVGNEIPLRQVNSAARQMGKKHIISEMFGCCGWDVTPTELRRIADFQYVGGVNLMCHHLIPYSEHGQRKRDYPAHFSPINPWVKEHFGEFNDYYTRLGYVLANTQ
;
A
#
# COMPACT_ATOMS: atom_id res chain seq x y z
N MET A 1 42.50 -20.60 -27.13
CA MET A 1 42.23 -20.75 -25.68
C MET A 1 41.96 -19.37 -25.03
N LYS A 2 42.86 -18.39 -25.19
CA LYS A 2 42.64 -17.04 -24.60
C LYS A 2 41.35 -16.33 -24.99
N ASP A 3 40.84 -16.49 -26.23
CA ASP A 3 39.60 -15.87 -26.67
C ASP A 3 38.32 -16.47 -26.02
N LYS A 4 38.35 -17.76 -25.68
CA LYS A 4 37.21 -18.43 -25.02
C LYS A 4 37.10 -18.07 -23.54
N GLU A 5 38.24 -17.90 -22.86
CA GLU A 5 38.24 -17.43 -21.46
C GLU A 5 37.81 -15.97 -21.38
N GLY A 6 38.28 -15.11 -22.30
CA GLY A 6 37.83 -13.70 -22.38
C GLY A 6 36.32 -13.57 -22.65
N LEU A 7 35.77 -14.39 -23.55
CA LEU A 7 34.35 -14.39 -23.86
C LEU A 7 33.51 -14.89 -22.66
N HIS A 8 33.98 -15.90 -21.93
CA HIS A 8 33.33 -16.40 -20.74
C HIS A 8 33.28 -15.35 -19.60
N ILE A 9 34.39 -14.64 -19.39
CA ILE A 9 34.45 -13.56 -18.39
C ILE A 9 33.48 -12.43 -18.76
N LEU A 10 33.40 -12.04 -20.04
CA LEU A 10 32.45 -11.02 -20.51
C LEU A 10 31.00 -11.44 -20.27
N GLN A 11 30.65 -12.67 -20.57
CA GLN A 11 29.30 -13.22 -20.33
C GLN A 11 28.96 -13.23 -18.81
N LEU A 12 29.93 -13.57 -17.95
CA LEU A 12 29.73 -13.53 -16.50
C LEU A 12 29.54 -12.09 -16.00
N LEU A 13 30.28 -11.13 -16.53
CA LEU A 13 30.14 -9.70 -16.17
C LEU A 13 28.81 -9.13 -16.66
N GLU A 14 28.36 -9.48 -17.87
CA GLU A 14 27.04 -9.10 -18.39
C GLU A 14 25.92 -9.66 -17.55
N GLY A 15 25.97 -10.96 -17.22
CA GLY A 15 24.99 -11.61 -16.33
C GLY A 15 24.95 -10.99 -14.93
N LEU A 16 26.10 -10.58 -14.39
CA LEU A 16 26.19 -9.87 -13.13
C LEU A 16 25.55 -8.47 -13.21
N GLN A 17 25.79 -7.75 -14.31
CA GLN A 17 25.18 -6.44 -14.54
C GLN A 17 23.65 -6.51 -14.67
N GLU A 18 23.12 -7.55 -15.31
CA GLU A 18 21.67 -7.77 -15.38
C GLU A 18 21.08 -8.03 -13.99
N GLN A 19 21.73 -8.87 -13.18
CA GLN A 19 21.29 -9.12 -11.80
C GLN A 19 21.31 -7.87 -10.94
N ILE A 20 22.31 -7.00 -11.10
CA ILE A 20 22.40 -5.74 -10.38
C ILE A 20 21.26 -4.80 -10.80
N ARG A 21 20.89 -4.75 -12.08
CA ARG A 21 19.78 -3.92 -12.59
C ARG A 21 18.43 -4.22 -11.94
N ASP A 22 18.21 -5.43 -11.47
CA ASP A 22 16.98 -5.79 -10.74
C ASP A 22 16.78 -5.01 -9.44
N TYR A 23 17.83 -4.33 -8.95
CA TYR A 23 17.81 -3.50 -7.74
C TYR A 23 17.80 -2.00 -8.04
N GLN A 24 17.62 -1.61 -9.29
CA GLN A 24 17.41 -0.21 -9.67
C GLN A 24 16.09 0.30 -9.11
N GLY A 25 16.11 1.50 -8.53
CA GLY A 25 14.93 2.11 -7.91
C GLY A 25 13.74 2.25 -8.87
N ILE A 26 12.54 2.20 -8.31
CA ILE A 26 11.26 2.33 -9.02
C ILE A 26 10.47 3.45 -8.35
N PRO A 27 10.60 4.71 -8.80
CA PRO A 27 9.94 5.85 -8.17
C PRO A 27 8.43 5.86 -8.37
N PHE A 28 7.71 6.51 -7.44
CA PHE A 28 6.40 7.04 -7.76
C PHE A 28 6.53 8.17 -8.77
N TRP A 29 5.88 8.00 -9.92
CA TRP A 29 5.77 9.02 -10.94
C TRP A 29 4.39 9.67 -10.86
N SER A 30 4.35 10.81 -10.19
CA SER A 30 3.11 11.52 -9.88
C SER A 30 2.51 12.18 -11.10
N TRP A 31 1.44 11.62 -11.65
CA TRP A 31 0.67 12.16 -12.76
C TRP A 31 -0.36 13.17 -12.23
N ASN A 32 0.03 14.44 -12.24
CA ASN A 32 -0.66 15.51 -11.53
C ASN A 32 -1.04 16.71 -12.44
N ASP A 33 -1.16 16.49 -13.75
CA ASP A 33 -1.63 17.48 -14.72
C ASP A 33 -2.30 16.77 -15.91
N LYS A 34 -2.57 17.50 -17.00
CA LYS A 34 -2.92 16.91 -18.29
C LYS A 34 -1.70 16.20 -18.86
N LEU A 35 -1.87 14.93 -19.22
CA LEU A 35 -0.79 14.11 -19.74
C LEU A 35 -0.61 14.34 -21.24
N GLU A 36 0.63 14.45 -21.68
CA GLU A 36 1.05 14.65 -23.07
C GLU A 36 2.11 13.61 -23.42
N GLU A 37 1.95 12.91 -24.56
CA GLU A 37 2.81 11.80 -24.99
C GLU A 37 4.29 12.17 -25.01
N GLU A 38 4.62 13.27 -25.66
CA GLU A 38 6.01 13.73 -25.82
C GLU A 38 6.69 13.92 -24.46
N ARG A 39 6.00 14.58 -23.54
CA ARG A 39 6.50 14.84 -22.19
C ARG A 39 6.63 13.57 -21.34
N LEU A 40 5.73 12.63 -21.51
CA LEU A 40 5.83 11.32 -20.86
C LEU A 40 7.09 10.59 -21.32
N ILE A 41 7.37 10.56 -22.61
CA ILE A 41 8.57 9.94 -23.18
C ILE A 41 9.84 10.65 -22.68
N GLU A 42 9.89 11.97 -22.70
CA GLU A 42 11.02 12.75 -22.17
C GLU A 42 11.32 12.44 -20.71
N GLN A 43 10.29 12.28 -19.87
CA GLN A 43 10.47 11.94 -18.47
C GLN A 43 10.92 10.48 -18.27
N VAL A 44 10.46 9.54 -19.10
CA VAL A 44 10.97 8.16 -19.09
C VAL A 44 12.45 8.13 -19.48
N ASP A 45 12.86 8.91 -20.51
CA ASP A 45 14.27 9.06 -20.90
C ASP A 45 15.12 9.60 -19.74
N TRP A 46 14.64 10.63 -19.07
CA TRP A 46 15.31 11.21 -17.92
C TRP A 46 15.42 10.23 -16.77
N MET A 47 14.35 9.51 -16.41
CA MET A 47 14.39 8.47 -15.37
C MET A 47 15.41 7.38 -15.69
N LYS A 48 15.50 6.97 -16.97
CA LYS A 48 16.52 6.02 -17.42
C LYS A 48 17.95 6.56 -17.22
N GLN A 49 18.19 7.80 -17.57
CA GLN A 49 19.49 8.47 -17.39
C GLN A 49 19.86 8.57 -15.89
N MET A 50 18.87 8.73 -15.03
CA MET A 50 19.05 8.75 -13.56
C MET A 50 19.19 7.36 -12.93
N GLY A 51 19.29 6.30 -13.74
CA GLY A 51 19.55 4.94 -13.24
C GLY A 51 18.33 4.22 -12.68
N MET A 52 17.10 4.66 -13.00
CA MET A 52 15.86 3.98 -12.58
C MET A 52 15.62 2.70 -13.40
N GLY A 53 15.14 1.64 -12.72
CA GLY A 53 14.79 0.36 -13.34
C GLY A 53 13.35 0.28 -13.82
N GLY A 54 12.53 1.23 -13.40
CA GLY A 54 11.11 1.32 -13.71
C GLY A 54 10.48 2.55 -13.09
N PHE A 55 9.15 2.60 -13.08
CA PHE A 55 8.37 3.66 -12.45
C PHE A 55 6.96 3.19 -12.16
N PHE A 56 6.34 3.70 -11.10
CA PHE A 56 4.91 3.51 -10.84
C PHE A 56 4.13 4.68 -11.43
N MET A 57 3.28 4.41 -12.43
CA MET A 57 2.37 5.40 -13.02
C MET A 57 1.23 5.69 -12.04
N HIS A 58 1.36 6.79 -11.34
CA HIS A 58 0.56 7.12 -10.16
C HIS A 58 -0.36 8.31 -10.42
N ALA A 59 -1.67 8.07 -10.51
CA ALA A 59 -2.68 9.13 -10.54
C ALA A 59 -2.66 9.93 -9.22
N ARG A 60 -2.43 11.23 -9.30
CA ARG A 60 -2.25 12.09 -8.12
C ARG A 60 -3.14 13.34 -8.18
N GLY A 61 -3.29 13.99 -7.03
CA GLY A 61 -4.03 15.26 -6.95
C GLY A 61 -3.53 16.29 -7.96
N GLY A 62 -4.43 16.85 -8.77
CA GLY A 62 -4.13 17.74 -9.88
C GLY A 62 -4.18 17.07 -11.27
N LEU A 63 -4.35 15.76 -11.35
CA LEU A 63 -4.54 15.05 -12.63
C LEU A 63 -5.76 15.60 -13.38
N LYS A 64 -5.56 15.94 -14.64
CA LYS A 64 -6.60 16.46 -15.53
C LYS A 64 -7.04 15.43 -16.59
N THR A 65 -6.16 14.49 -16.95
CA THR A 65 -6.53 13.35 -17.80
C THR A 65 -7.42 12.41 -16.98
N PRO A 66 -8.66 12.11 -17.42
CA PRO A 66 -9.57 11.33 -16.60
C PRO A 66 -9.04 9.91 -16.32
N TYR A 67 -8.94 9.55 -15.06
CA TYR A 67 -8.42 8.24 -14.62
C TYR A 67 -9.21 7.08 -15.23
N LEU A 68 -8.50 6.07 -15.75
CA LEU A 68 -9.02 4.89 -16.44
C LEU A 68 -9.92 5.20 -17.66
N SER A 69 -9.80 6.41 -18.24
CA SER A 69 -10.38 6.73 -19.54
C SER A 69 -9.52 6.17 -20.69
N GLU A 70 -10.03 6.20 -21.91
CA GLU A 70 -9.24 5.82 -23.09
C GLU A 70 -7.98 6.71 -23.24
N GLU A 71 -8.07 8.01 -22.94
CA GLU A 71 -6.92 8.93 -22.95
C GLU A 71 -5.87 8.51 -21.90
N TRP A 72 -6.31 8.10 -20.70
CA TRP A 72 -5.42 7.54 -19.67
C TRP A 72 -4.72 6.27 -20.16
N MET A 73 -5.47 5.34 -20.73
CA MET A 73 -4.94 4.05 -21.19
C MET A 73 -3.98 4.23 -22.38
N GLN A 74 -4.18 5.24 -23.23
CA GLN A 74 -3.21 5.62 -24.26
C GLN A 74 -1.89 6.12 -23.65
N CYS A 75 -1.94 6.92 -22.59
CA CYS A 75 -0.75 7.31 -21.84
C CYS A 75 -0.02 6.11 -21.22
N ILE A 76 -0.75 5.14 -20.69
CA ILE A 76 -0.18 3.88 -20.19
C ILE A 76 0.52 3.11 -21.32
N ASP A 77 -0.10 3.00 -22.51
CA ASP A 77 0.50 2.33 -23.68
C ASP A 77 1.83 2.98 -24.10
N VAL A 78 1.84 4.31 -24.14
CA VAL A 78 3.05 5.10 -24.48
C VAL A 78 4.17 4.81 -23.46
N CYS A 79 3.85 4.86 -22.17
CA CYS A 79 4.84 4.65 -21.12
C CYS A 79 5.33 3.20 -21.07
N ALA A 80 4.45 2.20 -21.23
CA ALA A 80 4.83 0.79 -21.26
C ALA A 80 5.74 0.48 -22.47
N ARG A 81 5.43 1.04 -23.64
CA ARG A 81 6.29 0.93 -24.83
C ARG A 81 7.64 1.59 -24.60
N ALA A 82 7.64 2.85 -24.14
CA ALA A 82 8.86 3.60 -23.88
C ALA A 82 9.76 2.92 -22.84
N ALA A 83 9.18 2.34 -21.80
CA ALA A 83 9.90 1.55 -20.79
C ALA A 83 10.56 0.33 -21.42
N GLY A 84 9.82 -0.48 -22.18
CA GLY A 84 10.33 -1.69 -22.83
C GLY A 84 11.50 -1.41 -23.79
N GLU A 85 11.41 -0.35 -24.61
CA GLU A 85 12.48 0.09 -25.52
C GLU A 85 13.77 0.48 -24.80
N ARG A 86 13.68 0.89 -23.53
CA ARG A 86 14.79 1.33 -22.67
C ARG A 86 15.25 0.29 -21.65
N GLY A 87 14.68 -0.91 -21.68
CA GLY A 87 14.96 -1.96 -20.71
C GLY A 87 14.57 -1.54 -19.28
N MET A 88 13.45 -0.83 -19.15
CA MET A 88 12.80 -0.44 -17.90
C MET A 88 11.49 -1.20 -17.72
N LYS A 89 10.94 -1.20 -16.50
CA LYS A 89 9.65 -1.82 -16.18
C LYS A 89 8.59 -0.76 -15.89
N ALA A 90 7.46 -0.84 -16.57
CA ALA A 90 6.29 -0.01 -16.27
C ALA A 90 5.43 -0.70 -15.21
N TRP A 91 5.11 0.01 -14.14
CA TRP A 91 4.26 -0.45 -13.04
C TRP A 91 3.06 0.47 -12.90
N VAL A 92 1.99 -0.05 -12.35
CA VAL A 92 0.76 0.70 -12.10
C VAL A 92 0.57 0.91 -10.60
N TYR A 93 0.21 2.12 -10.21
CA TYR A 93 -0.38 2.39 -8.92
C TYR A 93 -1.88 2.13 -9.00
N ASP A 94 -2.43 1.32 -8.10
CA ASP A 94 -3.73 0.69 -8.25
C ASP A 94 -4.95 1.59 -7.98
N GLU A 95 -4.72 2.89 -7.67
CA GLU A 95 -5.77 3.80 -7.24
C GLU A 95 -5.66 5.20 -7.90
N ASN A 96 -6.71 5.98 -7.81
CA ASN A 96 -6.70 7.42 -8.07
C ASN A 96 -6.94 8.17 -6.75
N GLY A 97 -5.87 8.45 -6.07
CA GLY A 97 -5.86 9.06 -4.74
C GLY A 97 -5.27 8.13 -3.69
N TRP A 98 -5.68 8.31 -2.45
CA TRP A 98 -5.19 7.58 -1.29
C TRP A 98 -6.34 7.44 -0.26
N PRO A 99 -6.43 6.31 0.49
CA PRO A 99 -5.68 5.04 0.37
C PRO A 99 -6.21 4.15 -0.76
N SER A 100 -5.51 3.03 -1.07
CA SER A 100 -6.01 2.05 -2.05
C SER A 100 -7.29 1.37 -1.58
N GLY A 101 -8.19 1.05 -2.54
CA GLY A 101 -9.36 0.20 -2.31
C GLY A 101 -10.72 0.80 -2.65
N PHE A 102 -10.82 2.05 -3.14
CA PHE A 102 -12.11 2.69 -3.47
C PHE A 102 -12.31 3.04 -4.96
N ALA A 103 -11.33 2.70 -5.81
CA ALA A 103 -11.36 2.87 -7.27
C ALA A 103 -11.72 4.30 -7.72
N GLY A 104 -10.97 5.31 -7.21
CA GLY A 104 -11.22 6.72 -7.54
C GLY A 104 -12.60 7.21 -7.11
N GLY A 105 -13.17 6.62 -6.08
CA GLY A 105 -14.51 6.94 -5.56
C GLY A 105 -15.66 6.20 -6.26
N LYS A 106 -15.40 5.36 -7.27
CA LYS A 106 -16.46 4.61 -7.97
C LYS A 106 -17.23 3.70 -7.03
N LEU A 107 -16.54 2.99 -6.12
CA LEU A 107 -17.17 2.07 -5.16
C LEU A 107 -18.03 2.81 -4.15
N LEU A 108 -17.64 4.02 -3.78
CA LEU A 108 -18.35 4.83 -2.77
C LEU A 108 -19.70 5.35 -3.23
N LYS A 109 -20.07 5.19 -4.51
CA LYS A 109 -21.41 5.56 -5.01
C LYS A 109 -22.50 4.68 -4.42
N LYS A 110 -22.17 3.45 -4.01
CA LYS A 110 -23.07 2.52 -3.34
C LYS A 110 -22.77 2.51 -1.85
N GLU A 111 -23.75 2.78 -1.01
CA GLU A 111 -23.57 2.82 0.44
C GLU A 111 -23.15 1.47 1.00
N GLU A 112 -23.65 0.36 0.44
CA GLU A 112 -23.29 -0.99 0.85
C GLU A 112 -21.80 -1.33 0.68
N ASN A 113 -21.09 -0.59 -0.18
CA ASN A 113 -19.65 -0.74 -0.39
C ASN A 113 -18.82 0.11 0.58
N ARG A 114 -19.47 0.98 1.34
CA ARG A 114 -18.76 1.88 2.24
C ARG A 114 -18.43 1.20 3.55
N ASP A 115 -17.28 1.55 4.06
CA ASP A 115 -16.79 1.18 5.37
C ASP A 115 -17.69 1.70 6.51
N ALA A 116 -17.69 1.03 7.65
CA ALA A 116 -18.50 1.40 8.80
C ALA A 116 -17.65 1.50 10.08
N PHE A 117 -18.15 2.24 11.05
CA PHE A 117 -17.52 2.37 12.36
C PHE A 117 -18.57 2.53 13.47
N ILE A 118 -18.14 2.24 14.70
CA ILE A 118 -18.99 2.27 15.88
C ILE A 118 -18.51 3.38 16.81
N THR A 119 -19.45 4.21 17.27
CA THR A 119 -19.26 5.10 18.42
C THR A 119 -20.12 4.64 19.58
N HIS A 120 -19.89 5.16 20.78
CA HIS A 120 -20.64 4.78 21.99
C HIS A 120 -20.87 5.96 22.92
N THR A 121 -21.92 5.85 23.74
CA THR A 121 -22.16 6.67 24.91
C THR A 121 -22.50 5.80 26.11
N ILE A 122 -22.22 6.28 27.32
CA ILE A 122 -22.67 5.67 28.57
C ILE A 122 -23.64 6.65 29.24
N GLY A 123 -24.82 6.20 29.62
CA GLY A 123 -25.87 7.00 30.22
C GLY A 123 -27.20 6.25 30.28
N ALA A 124 -28.31 6.99 30.22
CA ALA A 124 -29.64 6.37 30.11
C ALA A 124 -29.78 5.61 28.81
N TYR A 125 -30.72 4.67 28.76
CA TYR A 125 -31.10 3.97 27.51
C TYR A 125 -31.44 4.97 26.42
N ASP A 126 -30.84 4.80 25.25
CA ASP A 126 -31.13 5.63 24.09
C ASP A 126 -31.79 4.80 22.98
N SER A 127 -33.05 5.07 22.71
CA SER A 127 -33.83 4.34 21.66
C SER A 127 -33.34 4.57 20.23
N SER A 128 -32.47 5.57 20.01
CA SER A 128 -31.83 5.81 18.71
C SER A 128 -30.54 5.01 18.50
N ALA A 129 -30.03 4.36 19.56
CA ALA A 129 -28.83 3.54 19.46
C ALA A 129 -29.10 2.29 18.62
N TRP A 130 -28.06 1.86 17.91
CA TRP A 130 -28.10 0.63 17.14
C TRP A 130 -28.20 -0.62 18.03
N ILE A 131 -27.46 -0.64 19.16
CA ILE A 131 -27.47 -1.70 20.17
C ILE A 131 -27.27 -1.08 21.54
N CYS A 132 -28.03 -1.56 22.52
CA CYS A 132 -27.92 -1.15 23.92
C CYS A 132 -27.54 -2.33 24.81
N TYR A 133 -26.78 -2.03 25.86
CA TYR A 133 -26.41 -2.99 26.90
C TYR A 133 -26.65 -2.40 28.27
N SER A 134 -27.23 -3.19 29.19
CA SER A 134 -27.25 -2.88 30.62
C SER A 134 -25.84 -2.99 31.18
N MET A 135 -25.46 -1.99 31.98
CA MET A 135 -24.16 -1.93 32.66
C MET A 135 -24.21 -2.49 34.09
N GLU A 136 -25.33 -3.02 34.50
CA GLU A 136 -25.49 -3.61 35.82
C GLU A 136 -24.73 -4.92 35.97
N GLY A 137 -24.15 -5.13 37.16
CA GLY A 137 -23.41 -6.37 37.49
C GLY A 137 -22.04 -6.45 36.79
N GLU A 138 -21.45 -7.65 36.80
CA GLU A 138 -20.12 -7.93 36.24
C GLU A 138 -20.15 -8.26 34.72
N GLU A 139 -21.28 -8.79 34.26
CA GLU A 139 -21.49 -9.15 32.87
C GLU A 139 -22.16 -8.03 32.10
N LEU A 140 -21.95 -8.00 30.80
CA LEU A 140 -22.63 -7.10 29.86
C LEU A 140 -23.86 -7.85 29.32
N ARG A 141 -25.05 -7.24 29.39
CA ARG A 141 -26.30 -7.86 28.92
C ARG A 141 -26.96 -6.95 27.87
N ARG A 142 -27.13 -7.47 26.68
CA ARG A 142 -27.90 -6.77 25.62
C ARG A 142 -29.35 -6.54 26.04
N ILE A 143 -29.87 -5.35 25.79
CA ILE A 143 -31.25 -4.97 26.09
C ILE A 143 -31.92 -4.36 24.87
N GLU A 144 -33.22 -4.56 24.75
CA GLU A 144 -34.04 -4.04 23.64
C GLU A 144 -35.07 -2.99 24.12
N GLU A 145 -35.29 -2.92 25.42
CA GLU A 145 -36.23 -1.99 26.04
C GLU A 145 -35.51 -1.17 27.14
N PRO A 146 -36.07 0.01 27.50
CA PRO A 146 -35.53 0.83 28.57
C PRO A 146 -35.47 0.06 29.89
N GLU A 147 -34.32 0.14 30.58
CA GLU A 147 -34.12 -0.35 31.94
C GLU A 147 -33.62 0.77 32.84
N GLU A 148 -33.83 0.65 34.17
CA GLU A 148 -33.22 1.56 35.12
C GLU A 148 -31.71 1.29 35.20
N GLY A 149 -30.91 2.36 35.42
CA GLY A 149 -29.47 2.26 35.52
C GLY A 149 -28.71 2.77 34.31
N GLU A 150 -27.39 2.60 34.36
CA GLU A 150 -26.52 3.00 33.24
C GLU A 150 -26.54 1.98 32.10
N CYS A 151 -26.66 2.47 30.88
CA CYS A 151 -26.61 1.70 29.67
C CYS A 151 -25.37 2.10 28.83
N LEU A 152 -24.81 1.14 28.13
CA LEU A 152 -23.87 1.37 27.05
C LEU A 152 -24.66 1.37 25.73
N ASN A 153 -24.73 2.53 25.08
CA ASN A 153 -25.41 2.71 23.80
C ASN A 153 -24.39 2.74 22.68
N LEU A 154 -24.53 1.89 21.66
CA LEU A 154 -23.68 1.84 20.49
C LEU A 154 -24.38 2.43 19.26
N PHE A 155 -23.67 3.19 18.47
CA PHE A 155 -24.16 3.81 17.24
C PHE A 155 -23.31 3.37 16.06
N LEU A 156 -23.97 2.86 15.02
CA LEU A 156 -23.33 2.49 13.77
C LEU A 156 -23.35 3.67 12.80
N HIS A 157 -22.19 3.95 12.21
CA HIS A 157 -22.01 5.01 11.21
C HIS A 157 -21.43 4.43 9.94
N ILE A 158 -21.80 5.00 8.80
CA ILE A 158 -21.24 4.67 7.48
C ILE A 158 -20.24 5.74 7.08
N SER A 159 -19.03 5.34 6.73
CA SER A 159 -17.99 6.26 6.27
C SER A 159 -18.36 6.85 4.91
N PRO A 160 -18.23 8.16 4.71
CA PRO A 160 -18.46 8.78 3.40
C PRO A 160 -17.30 8.60 2.41
N SER A 161 -16.11 8.22 2.88
CA SER A 161 -14.86 8.40 2.15
C SER A 161 -14.01 7.14 1.97
N THR A 162 -14.37 6.02 2.59
CA THR A 162 -13.61 4.76 2.54
C THR A 162 -14.51 3.59 2.15
N ALA A 163 -13.94 2.60 1.44
CA ALA A 163 -14.63 1.39 1.04
C ALA A 163 -14.39 0.26 2.04
N ASP A 164 -15.38 -0.63 2.20
CA ASP A 164 -15.29 -1.79 3.09
C ASP A 164 -14.44 -2.91 2.47
N ILE A 165 -13.12 -2.72 2.47
CA ILE A 165 -12.17 -3.70 1.94
C ILE A 165 -12.03 -4.98 2.78
N LEU A 166 -12.73 -5.05 3.92
CA LEU A 166 -12.91 -6.29 4.70
C LEU A 166 -13.97 -7.20 4.07
N ASN A 167 -14.81 -6.65 3.21
CA ASN A 167 -15.85 -7.38 2.48
C ASN A 167 -15.28 -7.90 1.15
N PRO A 168 -15.20 -9.24 0.93
CA PRO A 168 -14.63 -9.81 -0.27
C PRO A 168 -15.37 -9.41 -1.56
N GLN A 169 -16.67 -9.09 -1.49
CA GLN A 169 -17.41 -8.64 -2.65
C GLN A 169 -17.06 -7.21 -3.06
N VAL A 170 -16.71 -6.36 -2.11
CA VAL A 170 -16.25 -4.99 -2.36
C VAL A 170 -14.87 -5.01 -3.01
N VAL A 171 -13.96 -5.85 -2.52
CA VAL A 171 -12.63 -6.02 -3.13
C VAL A 171 -12.73 -6.61 -4.54
N LYS A 172 -13.62 -7.55 -4.78
CA LYS A 172 -13.89 -8.05 -6.13
C LYS A 172 -14.34 -6.93 -7.08
N GLN A 173 -15.21 -6.02 -6.61
CA GLN A 173 -15.60 -4.84 -7.38
C GLN A 173 -14.42 -3.87 -7.58
N PHE A 174 -13.53 -3.71 -6.59
CA PHE A 174 -12.32 -2.92 -6.72
C PHE A 174 -11.44 -3.45 -7.86
N LEU A 175 -11.15 -4.75 -7.88
CA LEU A 175 -10.38 -5.38 -8.95
C LEU A 175 -11.04 -5.20 -10.32
N ALA A 176 -12.36 -5.35 -10.41
CA ALA A 176 -13.12 -5.16 -11.66
C ALA A 176 -13.08 -3.71 -12.19
N GLU A 177 -13.04 -2.72 -11.28
CA GLU A 177 -13.02 -1.30 -11.64
C GLU A 177 -11.59 -0.76 -11.88
N THR A 178 -10.55 -1.51 -11.50
CA THR A 178 -9.14 -1.08 -11.60
C THR A 178 -8.31 -2.09 -12.39
N HIS A 179 -7.88 -3.16 -11.79
CA HIS A 179 -6.96 -4.16 -12.37
C HIS A 179 -7.49 -4.80 -13.66
N GLU A 180 -8.77 -5.19 -13.70
CA GLU A 180 -9.40 -5.78 -14.88
C GLU A 180 -9.36 -4.85 -16.09
N LYS A 181 -9.34 -3.52 -15.93
CA LYS A 181 -9.24 -2.58 -17.05
C LYS A 181 -7.92 -2.71 -17.81
N TYR A 182 -6.86 -3.08 -17.12
CA TYR A 182 -5.57 -3.37 -17.75
C TYR A 182 -5.57 -4.77 -18.40
N ALA A 183 -6.18 -5.76 -17.75
CA ALA A 183 -6.34 -7.09 -18.33
C ALA A 183 -7.23 -7.09 -19.58
N GLU A 184 -8.35 -6.36 -19.57
CA GLU A 184 -9.21 -6.13 -20.74
C GLU A 184 -8.45 -5.49 -21.91
N ARG A 185 -7.54 -4.54 -21.63
CA ARG A 185 -6.76 -3.86 -22.66
C ARG A 185 -5.66 -4.71 -23.27
N TYR A 186 -4.93 -5.44 -22.45
CA TYR A 186 -3.70 -6.13 -22.89
C TYR A 186 -3.88 -7.62 -23.13
N GLY A 187 -4.91 -8.25 -22.54
CA GLY A 187 -5.12 -9.70 -22.63
C GLY A 187 -3.87 -10.47 -22.21
N GLU A 188 -3.46 -11.44 -23.01
CA GLU A 188 -2.27 -12.27 -22.77
C GLU A 188 -0.95 -11.47 -22.75
N GLN A 189 -0.94 -10.24 -23.23
CA GLN A 189 0.23 -9.37 -23.22
C GLN A 189 0.40 -8.58 -21.92
N LEU A 190 -0.50 -8.69 -20.95
CA LEU A 190 -0.46 -7.87 -19.74
C LEU A 190 0.90 -7.93 -19.04
N SER A 191 1.41 -9.12 -18.76
CA SER A 191 2.69 -9.32 -18.06
C SER A 191 3.92 -8.85 -18.84
N SER A 192 3.81 -8.75 -20.17
CA SER A 192 4.87 -8.19 -21.02
C SER A 192 4.86 -6.66 -21.10
N ARG A 193 3.74 -6.03 -20.73
CA ARG A 193 3.53 -4.57 -20.78
C ARG A 193 3.61 -3.93 -19.40
N ILE A 194 3.02 -4.58 -18.42
CA ILE A 194 2.91 -4.10 -17.03
C ILE A 194 3.61 -5.09 -16.12
N ALA A 195 4.60 -4.64 -15.38
CA ALA A 195 5.37 -5.49 -14.48
C ALA A 195 4.60 -5.86 -13.21
N GLY A 196 3.68 -4.99 -12.77
CA GLY A 196 2.86 -5.25 -11.61
C GLY A 196 2.10 -4.03 -11.11
N PHE A 197 1.45 -4.23 -9.97
CA PHE A 197 0.61 -3.25 -9.31
C PHE A 197 1.16 -2.91 -7.92
N PHE A 198 1.08 -1.64 -7.57
CA PHE A 198 1.42 -1.12 -6.25
C PHE A 198 0.15 -0.70 -5.52
N THR A 199 -0.04 -1.23 -4.30
CA THR A 199 -1.10 -0.82 -3.38
C THR A 199 -0.55 0.08 -2.29
N ASP A 200 -1.27 1.14 -1.97
CA ASP A 200 -0.85 2.17 -1.04
C ASP A 200 -1.79 2.23 0.17
N GLU A 201 -1.27 1.78 1.30
CA GLU A 201 -1.90 1.85 2.62
C GLU A 201 -3.39 1.41 2.67
N PRO A 202 -3.77 0.27 2.08
CA PRO A 202 -5.14 -0.22 2.21
C PRO A 202 -5.49 -0.37 3.69
N GLN A 203 -6.62 0.23 4.09
CA GLN A 203 -6.99 0.33 5.50
C GLN A 203 -8.50 0.31 5.68
N TYR A 204 -8.95 -0.13 6.85
CA TYR A 204 -10.31 0.09 7.29
C TYR A 204 -10.39 1.36 8.17
N TYR A 205 -11.58 1.78 8.54
CA TYR A 205 -11.79 3.04 9.24
C TYR A 205 -11.01 3.11 10.56
N ARG A 206 -10.05 4.05 10.65
CA ARG A 206 -9.09 4.15 11.76
C ARG A 206 -9.40 5.22 12.81
N TRP A 207 -10.37 6.09 12.54
CA TRP A 207 -10.68 7.22 13.42
C TRP A 207 -11.64 6.87 14.56
N ASN A 208 -12.26 5.70 14.49
CA ASN A 208 -13.13 5.11 15.51
C ASN A 208 -13.00 3.58 15.46
N THR A 209 -13.84 2.86 16.21
CA THR A 209 -13.86 1.39 16.16
C THR A 209 -14.43 0.92 14.84
N ALA A 210 -13.57 0.42 13.96
CA ALA A 210 -13.96 -0.10 12.64
C ALA A 210 -14.93 -1.27 12.77
N TYR A 211 -15.87 -1.34 11.83
CA TYR A 211 -16.84 -2.41 11.69
C TYR A 211 -17.08 -2.72 10.22
N THR A 212 -17.36 -3.96 9.90
CA THR A 212 -17.81 -4.40 8.59
C THR A 212 -19.08 -5.23 8.69
N ARG A 213 -19.94 -5.15 7.65
CA ARG A 213 -21.20 -5.90 7.61
C ARG A 213 -21.00 -7.42 7.56
N VAL A 214 -19.84 -7.90 7.14
CA VAL A 214 -19.52 -9.33 7.10
C VAL A 214 -18.98 -9.87 8.44
N MET A 215 -18.71 -8.99 9.42
CA MET A 215 -18.17 -9.37 10.72
C MET A 215 -19.06 -10.34 11.53
N PRO A 216 -20.39 -10.18 11.60
CA PRO A 216 -21.23 -11.08 12.39
C PRO A 216 -21.14 -12.54 11.92
N GLU A 217 -21.20 -12.77 10.62
CA GLU A 217 -21.09 -14.11 10.05
C GLU A 217 -19.71 -14.71 10.27
N ALA A 218 -18.65 -13.95 9.94
CA ALA A 218 -17.26 -14.39 10.14
C ALA A 218 -16.95 -14.72 11.61
N PHE A 219 -17.48 -13.94 12.55
CA PHE A 219 -17.32 -14.17 13.97
C PHE A 219 -18.06 -15.44 14.42
N ARG A 220 -19.32 -15.61 14.00
CA ARG A 220 -20.14 -16.80 14.30
C ARG A 220 -19.52 -18.05 13.72
N GLU A 221 -19.07 -18.04 12.49
CA GLU A 221 -18.40 -19.18 11.86
C GLU A 221 -17.17 -19.64 12.63
N ARG A 222 -16.36 -18.69 13.10
CA ARG A 222 -15.10 -18.96 13.77
C ARG A 222 -15.26 -19.40 15.22
N TYR A 223 -16.14 -18.72 15.96
CA TYR A 223 -16.22 -18.90 17.42
C TYR A 223 -17.49 -19.58 17.91
N LYS A 224 -18.48 -19.78 17.04
CA LYS A 224 -19.81 -20.33 17.38
C LYS A 224 -20.53 -19.50 18.44
N GLU A 225 -20.27 -18.19 18.46
CA GLU A 225 -20.85 -17.20 19.38
C GLU A 225 -21.45 -16.05 18.55
N GLU A 226 -22.49 -15.42 19.06
CA GLU A 226 -23.09 -14.25 18.41
C GLU A 226 -22.27 -13.00 18.75
N LEU A 227 -21.91 -12.23 17.70
CA LEU A 227 -21.13 -11.00 17.86
C LEU A 227 -21.83 -9.98 18.76
N PHE A 228 -23.14 -9.79 18.51
CA PHE A 228 -23.90 -8.71 19.14
C PHE A 228 -24.21 -8.94 20.62
N ASP A 229 -24.08 -10.15 21.14
CA ASP A 229 -24.23 -10.40 22.57
C ASP A 229 -23.12 -9.74 23.38
N ASN A 230 -21.95 -9.57 22.79
CA ASN A 230 -20.73 -9.12 23.47
C ASN A 230 -20.04 -7.90 22.83
N LEU A 231 -20.62 -7.29 21.78
CA LEU A 231 -19.96 -6.22 21.03
C LEU A 231 -19.57 -5.01 21.89
N GLY A 232 -20.38 -4.72 22.90
CA GLY A 232 -20.11 -3.66 23.87
C GLY A 232 -18.81 -3.85 24.68
N LEU A 233 -18.28 -5.08 24.77
CA LEU A 233 -16.99 -5.35 25.44
C LEU A 233 -15.78 -4.71 24.72
N LEU A 234 -15.96 -4.19 23.51
CA LEU A 234 -14.96 -3.36 22.87
C LEU A 234 -14.73 -2.04 23.63
N PHE A 235 -15.76 -1.52 24.26
CA PHE A 235 -15.77 -0.19 24.88
C PHE A 235 -15.63 -0.23 26.40
N VAL A 236 -16.12 -1.29 27.05
CA VAL A 236 -16.11 -1.43 28.51
C VAL A 236 -15.32 -2.65 28.97
N LYS A 237 -14.82 -2.59 30.23
CA LYS A 237 -14.02 -3.66 30.85
C LYS A 237 -14.89 -4.50 31.77
N LYS A 238 -15.86 -5.23 31.23
CA LYS A 238 -16.70 -6.21 31.94
C LYS A 238 -16.13 -7.63 31.78
N ALA A 239 -16.74 -8.62 32.38
CA ALA A 239 -16.29 -10.02 32.31
C ALA A 239 -16.05 -10.45 30.84
N GLY A 240 -14.93 -11.11 30.55
CA GLY A 240 -14.59 -11.63 29.23
C GLY A 240 -14.04 -10.63 28.20
N TYR A 241 -13.94 -9.32 28.52
CA TYR A 241 -13.58 -8.29 27.57
C TYR A 241 -12.25 -8.53 26.82
N ARG A 242 -11.22 -9.08 27.50
CA ARG A 242 -9.91 -9.33 26.86
C ARG A 242 -10.01 -10.38 25.77
N ARG A 243 -10.71 -11.48 26.07
CA ARG A 243 -10.95 -12.57 25.11
C ARG A 243 -11.78 -12.08 23.93
N PHE A 244 -12.83 -11.29 24.17
CA PHE A 244 -13.67 -10.74 23.12
C PHE A 244 -12.90 -9.78 22.22
N ARG A 245 -12.16 -8.82 22.78
CA ARG A 245 -11.34 -7.88 22.00
C ARG A 245 -10.31 -8.59 21.14
N TYR A 246 -9.60 -9.58 21.69
CA TYR A 246 -8.68 -10.40 20.91
C TYR A 246 -9.37 -11.07 19.72
N ARG A 247 -10.52 -11.70 19.95
CA ARG A 247 -11.30 -12.39 18.91
C ARG A 247 -11.83 -11.44 17.85
N TYR A 248 -12.30 -10.26 18.24
CA TYR A 248 -12.76 -9.24 17.34
C TYR A 248 -11.64 -8.77 16.38
N TRP A 249 -10.53 -8.31 16.93
CA TRP A 249 -9.42 -7.81 16.14
C TRP A 249 -8.72 -8.91 15.32
N TYR A 250 -8.65 -10.13 15.83
CA TYR A 250 -8.16 -11.25 15.05
C TYR A 250 -9.09 -11.57 13.86
N THR A 251 -10.41 -11.45 14.03
CA THR A 251 -11.35 -11.61 12.91
C THR A 251 -11.20 -10.49 11.90
N MET A 252 -11.02 -9.24 12.33
CA MET A 252 -10.72 -8.10 11.45
C MET A 252 -9.46 -8.36 10.61
N GLN A 253 -8.37 -8.82 11.23
CA GLN A 253 -7.13 -9.19 10.52
C GLN A 253 -7.38 -10.29 9.48
N GLN A 254 -8.11 -11.33 9.84
CA GLN A 254 -8.39 -12.45 8.94
C GLN A 254 -9.28 -12.02 7.77
N LEU A 255 -10.24 -11.12 8.00
CA LEU A 255 -11.04 -10.54 6.94
C LEU A 255 -10.17 -9.70 5.99
N MET A 256 -9.32 -8.82 6.51
CA MET A 256 -8.41 -8.02 5.69
C MET A 256 -7.46 -8.90 4.86
N LEU A 257 -6.88 -9.92 5.49
CA LEU A 257 -5.99 -10.86 4.84
C LEU A 257 -6.67 -11.59 3.67
N ASN A 258 -7.85 -12.15 3.91
CA ASN A 258 -8.54 -12.98 2.91
C ASN A 258 -9.27 -12.14 1.87
N SER A 259 -9.85 -10.99 2.26
CA SER A 259 -10.62 -10.14 1.34
C SER A 259 -9.71 -9.30 0.46
N PHE A 260 -8.73 -8.59 1.03
CA PHE A 260 -7.89 -7.68 0.25
C PHE A 260 -6.57 -8.33 -0.17
N ALA A 261 -5.67 -8.62 0.76
CA ALA A 261 -4.31 -9.04 0.43
C ALA A 261 -4.26 -10.26 -0.47
N LYS A 262 -5.00 -11.31 -0.10
CA LYS A 262 -5.02 -12.57 -0.85
C LYS A 262 -5.70 -12.44 -2.21
N GLN A 263 -6.86 -11.77 -2.31
CA GLN A 263 -7.54 -11.63 -3.59
C GLN A 263 -6.72 -10.82 -4.60
N VAL A 264 -6.09 -9.72 -4.18
CA VAL A 264 -5.25 -8.91 -5.07
C VAL A 264 -4.01 -9.70 -5.50
N TYR A 265 -3.39 -10.41 -4.56
CA TYR A 265 -2.24 -11.28 -4.86
C TYR A 265 -2.61 -12.39 -5.85
N GLU A 266 -3.70 -13.13 -5.61
CA GLU A 266 -4.16 -14.22 -6.48
C GLU A 266 -4.50 -13.70 -7.89
N TRP A 267 -5.15 -12.55 -7.98
CA TRP A 267 -5.39 -11.91 -9.28
C TRP A 267 -4.09 -11.60 -10.01
N CYS A 268 -3.09 -11.04 -9.32
CA CYS A 268 -1.79 -10.74 -9.92
C CYS A 268 -1.04 -12.01 -10.37
N GLU A 269 -1.07 -13.07 -9.55
CA GLU A 269 -0.50 -14.39 -9.90
C GLU A 269 -1.15 -14.97 -11.16
N GLU A 270 -2.48 -14.96 -11.23
CA GLU A 270 -3.24 -15.48 -12.39
C GLU A 270 -2.92 -14.76 -13.68
N HIS A 271 -2.57 -13.46 -13.59
CA HIS A 271 -2.22 -12.64 -14.75
C HIS A 271 -0.71 -12.51 -15.00
N GLY A 272 0.12 -13.21 -14.22
CA GLY A 272 1.58 -13.22 -14.36
C GLY A 272 2.25 -11.85 -14.10
N VAL A 273 1.64 -11.01 -13.25
CA VAL A 273 2.17 -9.70 -12.85
C VAL A 273 2.49 -9.67 -11.36
N CYS A 274 3.39 -8.77 -10.94
CA CYS A 274 3.75 -8.67 -9.53
C CYS A 274 2.75 -7.83 -8.73
N PHE A 275 2.59 -8.18 -7.45
CA PHE A 275 1.91 -7.36 -6.46
C PHE A 275 2.91 -6.85 -5.43
N THR A 276 2.92 -5.55 -5.18
CA THR A 276 3.76 -4.87 -4.19
C THR A 276 2.99 -3.73 -3.51
N GLY A 277 3.60 -3.10 -2.54
CA GLY A 277 3.02 -2.00 -1.77
C GLY A 277 3.34 -2.11 -0.30
N HIS A 278 2.66 -1.32 0.52
CA HIS A 278 2.82 -1.29 1.96
C HIS A 278 1.47 -1.07 2.67
N TYR A 279 1.50 -1.17 4.00
CA TYR A 279 0.32 -1.02 4.84
C TYR A 279 0.48 0.20 5.77
N VAL A 280 -0.64 0.67 6.29
CA VAL A 280 -0.69 1.88 7.10
C VAL A 280 -0.18 1.67 8.53
N GLU A 281 0.41 2.73 9.11
CA GLU A 281 0.80 2.81 10.53
C GLU A 281 1.80 1.72 10.99
N GLU A 282 2.72 1.35 10.13
CA GLU A 282 3.66 0.26 10.35
C GLU A 282 4.59 0.45 11.56
N THR A 283 4.73 1.67 12.05
CA THR A 283 5.63 2.04 13.15
C THR A 283 5.15 1.60 14.53
N SER A 284 3.90 1.17 14.68
CA SER A 284 3.28 0.79 15.95
C SER A 284 2.39 -0.44 15.83
N LEU A 285 2.68 -1.50 16.58
CA LEU A 285 1.85 -2.73 16.58
C LEU A 285 0.39 -2.44 16.96
N GLY A 286 0.16 -1.51 17.89
CA GLY A 286 -1.20 -1.12 18.29
C GLY A 286 -1.93 -0.40 17.16
N MET A 287 -1.26 0.51 16.46
CA MET A 287 -1.85 1.22 15.33
C MET A 287 -2.08 0.31 14.14
N GLN A 288 -1.16 -0.60 13.82
CA GLN A 288 -1.37 -1.63 12.80
C GLN A 288 -2.69 -2.39 13.05
N MET A 289 -2.95 -2.79 14.31
CA MET A 289 -4.17 -3.54 14.65
C MET A 289 -5.45 -2.75 14.40
N ILE A 290 -5.47 -1.45 14.70
CA ILE A 290 -6.68 -0.63 14.53
C ILE A 290 -6.85 -0.04 13.12
N CYS A 291 -5.85 -0.19 12.24
CA CYS A 291 -5.88 0.34 10.89
C CYS A 291 -5.97 -0.74 9.81
N CYS A 292 -5.25 -1.84 9.96
CA CYS A 292 -5.18 -2.90 8.95
C CYS A 292 -5.11 -4.33 9.53
N GLY A 293 -4.99 -4.50 10.83
CA GLY A 293 -4.98 -5.81 11.49
C GLY A 293 -3.59 -6.42 11.73
N GLY A 294 -2.53 -5.63 11.51
CA GLY A 294 -1.13 -6.07 11.63
C GLY A 294 -0.55 -6.56 10.30
N VAL A 295 0.66 -6.11 9.98
CA VAL A 295 1.22 -6.17 8.62
C VAL A 295 1.93 -7.49 8.27
N MET A 296 2.57 -8.17 9.22
CA MET A 296 3.41 -9.33 8.90
C MET A 296 2.71 -10.45 8.12
N PRO A 297 1.46 -10.86 8.43
CA PRO A 297 0.76 -11.89 7.66
C PRO A 297 0.50 -11.50 6.20
N PHE A 298 0.43 -10.22 5.90
CA PHE A 298 0.13 -9.73 4.55
C PHE A 298 1.32 -9.83 3.61
N TYR A 299 2.55 -9.80 4.11
CA TYR A 299 3.76 -9.95 3.31
C TYR A 299 3.87 -11.32 2.60
N GLU A 300 3.15 -12.34 3.08
CA GLU A 300 2.99 -13.62 2.38
C GLU A 300 2.37 -13.41 0.99
N TYR A 301 1.37 -12.51 0.93
CA TYR A 301 0.60 -12.19 -0.26
C TYR A 301 1.13 -10.95 -1.00
N GLN A 302 2.43 -10.75 -0.99
CA GLN A 302 3.13 -9.77 -1.83
C GLN A 302 4.32 -10.42 -2.52
N HIS A 303 4.51 -10.16 -3.80
CA HIS A 303 5.71 -10.62 -4.53
C HIS A 303 6.95 -9.87 -4.06
N MET A 304 6.80 -8.59 -3.82
CA MET A 304 7.79 -7.70 -3.22
C MET A 304 7.17 -7.04 -1.99
N PRO A 305 7.40 -7.56 -0.78
CA PRO A 305 6.97 -6.92 0.45
C PRO A 305 7.55 -5.51 0.56
N GLY A 306 6.72 -4.56 1.00
CA GLY A 306 7.14 -3.17 1.13
C GLY A 306 6.77 -2.53 2.46
N ILE A 307 7.42 -1.40 2.72
CA ILE A 307 7.14 -0.51 3.84
C ILE A 307 7.05 0.93 3.37
N ASP A 308 6.37 1.77 4.14
CA ASP A 308 6.42 3.22 4.03
C ASP A 308 7.37 3.82 5.07
N TRP A 309 8.16 4.81 4.64
CA TRP A 309 9.04 5.53 5.54
C TRP A 309 9.05 7.02 5.20
N LEU A 310 8.08 7.73 5.75
CA LEU A 310 7.96 9.16 5.56
C LEU A 310 8.85 9.94 6.54
N ASN A 311 9.13 11.18 6.17
CA ASN A 311 9.89 12.19 6.91
C ASN A 311 11.39 11.88 7.11
N ARG A 312 12.08 12.77 7.85
CA ARG A 312 13.55 12.72 8.05
C ARG A 312 13.97 11.93 9.28
N TRP A 313 13.02 11.46 10.08
CA TRP A 313 13.35 10.75 11.29
C TRP A 313 13.75 9.30 11.00
N VAL A 314 14.80 8.83 11.68
CA VAL A 314 15.25 7.43 11.67
C VAL A 314 15.37 6.95 13.11
N GLY A 315 15.08 5.67 13.38
CA GLY A 315 15.22 5.10 14.73
C GLY A 315 14.13 4.11 15.16
N ASN A 316 13.03 3.98 14.43
CA ASN A 316 12.06 2.92 14.68
C ASN A 316 12.36 1.72 13.78
N GLU A 317 12.72 0.59 14.39
CA GLU A 317 13.10 -0.61 13.65
C GLU A 317 11.92 -1.56 13.38
N ILE A 318 10.72 -1.29 13.92
CA ILE A 318 9.58 -2.22 13.81
C ILE A 318 9.26 -2.54 12.34
N PRO A 319 9.03 -1.55 11.43
CA PRO A 319 8.70 -1.86 10.04
C PRO A 319 9.80 -2.67 9.35
N LEU A 320 11.06 -2.26 9.52
CA LEU A 320 12.21 -2.92 8.92
C LEU A 320 12.36 -4.37 9.42
N ARG A 321 12.20 -4.59 10.72
CA ARG A 321 12.31 -5.94 11.29
C ARG A 321 11.16 -6.84 10.85
N GLN A 322 9.95 -6.32 10.77
CA GLN A 322 8.79 -7.09 10.32
C GLN A 322 8.94 -7.50 8.85
N VAL A 323 9.20 -6.54 7.94
CA VAL A 323 9.30 -6.83 6.51
C VAL A 323 10.48 -7.74 6.18
N ASN A 324 11.66 -7.46 6.77
CA ASN A 324 12.86 -8.26 6.54
C ASN A 324 12.70 -9.70 7.06
N SER A 325 12.14 -9.86 8.27
CA SER A 325 11.87 -11.19 8.84
C SER A 325 10.90 -12.00 7.97
N ALA A 326 9.79 -11.39 7.56
CA ALA A 326 8.81 -12.05 6.70
C ALA A 326 9.39 -12.39 5.31
N ALA A 327 10.05 -11.43 4.66
CA ALA A 327 10.61 -11.62 3.33
C ALA A 327 11.64 -12.76 3.30
N ARG A 328 12.53 -12.82 4.28
CA ARG A 328 13.54 -13.89 4.39
C ARG A 328 12.92 -15.27 4.61
N GLN A 329 11.96 -15.37 5.54
CA GLN A 329 11.30 -16.63 5.84
C GLN A 329 10.49 -17.15 4.65
N MET A 330 9.98 -16.26 3.81
CA MET A 330 9.16 -16.58 2.63
C MET A 330 9.96 -16.61 1.32
N GLY A 331 11.28 -16.40 1.37
CA GLY A 331 12.15 -16.42 0.18
C GLY A 331 11.88 -15.29 -0.82
N LYS A 332 11.37 -14.15 -0.34
CA LYS A 332 11.12 -12.97 -1.20
C LYS A 332 12.43 -12.26 -1.51
N LYS A 333 12.71 -12.05 -2.80
CA LYS A 333 13.99 -11.47 -3.27
C LYS A 333 14.12 -9.97 -2.97
N HIS A 334 13.04 -9.22 -3.18
CA HIS A 334 13.03 -7.77 -3.06
C HIS A 334 12.21 -7.32 -1.86
N ILE A 335 12.71 -6.31 -1.17
CA ILE A 335 12.02 -5.57 -0.12
C ILE A 335 12.06 -4.11 -0.55
N ILE A 336 10.91 -3.57 -0.93
CA ILE A 336 10.77 -2.20 -1.40
C ILE A 336 10.43 -1.26 -0.23
N SER A 337 10.89 -0.03 -0.28
CA SER A 337 10.45 1.01 0.65
C SER A 337 10.09 2.28 -0.11
N GLU A 338 8.92 2.84 0.19
CA GLU A 338 8.60 4.22 -0.16
C GLU A 338 9.45 5.13 0.73
N MET A 339 10.28 5.96 0.10
CA MET A 339 11.25 6.79 0.81
C MET A 339 11.12 8.26 0.43
N PHE A 340 11.42 9.13 1.40
CA PHE A 340 11.59 10.57 1.21
C PHE A 340 10.30 11.37 1.10
N GLY A 341 9.14 10.78 1.28
CA GLY A 341 7.88 11.49 1.50
C GLY A 341 7.97 12.34 2.77
N CYS A 342 7.29 13.47 2.80
CA CYS A 342 7.30 14.42 3.93
C CYS A 342 8.68 14.96 4.35
N CYS A 343 9.73 14.78 3.54
CA CYS A 343 11.07 15.28 3.84
C CYS A 343 11.25 16.78 3.58
N GLY A 344 10.37 17.39 2.79
CA GLY A 344 10.46 18.77 2.38
C GLY A 344 11.49 19.01 1.26
N TRP A 345 11.39 20.17 0.61
CA TRP A 345 12.23 20.52 -0.53
C TRP A 345 13.66 20.95 -0.17
N ASP A 346 13.90 21.25 1.09
CA ASP A 346 15.17 21.65 1.64
C ASP A 346 16.02 20.46 2.16
N VAL A 347 15.51 19.23 2.00
CA VAL A 347 16.25 18.03 2.40
C VAL A 347 17.54 17.91 1.60
N THR A 348 18.64 17.68 2.33
CA THR A 348 19.97 17.60 1.74
C THR A 348 20.32 16.19 1.26
N PRO A 349 21.23 16.01 0.29
CA PRO A 349 21.72 14.70 -0.11
C PRO A 349 22.26 13.85 1.04
N THR A 350 22.89 14.48 2.03
CA THR A 350 23.40 13.80 3.23
C THR A 350 22.28 13.25 4.09
N GLU A 351 21.15 13.96 4.20
CA GLU A 351 19.97 13.48 4.93
C GLU A 351 19.29 12.35 4.16
N LEU A 352 19.14 12.47 2.83
CA LEU A 352 18.61 11.40 1.99
C LEU A 352 19.44 10.12 2.14
N ARG A 353 20.77 10.25 2.13
CA ARG A 353 21.68 9.13 2.35
C ARG A 353 21.48 8.50 3.73
N ARG A 354 21.38 9.30 4.78
CA ARG A 354 21.15 8.80 6.15
C ARG A 354 19.85 8.00 6.26
N ILE A 355 18.78 8.48 5.62
CA ILE A 355 17.48 7.80 5.60
C ILE A 355 17.59 6.46 4.87
N ALA A 356 18.20 6.46 3.68
CA ALA A 356 18.37 5.27 2.87
C ALA A 356 19.32 4.24 3.52
N ASP A 357 20.48 4.67 4.03
CA ASP A 357 21.45 3.79 4.70
C ASP A 357 20.81 3.05 5.89
N PHE A 358 20.01 3.75 6.70
CA PHE A 358 19.28 3.15 7.82
C PHE A 358 18.33 2.04 7.36
N GLN A 359 17.61 2.26 6.30
CA GLN A 359 16.63 1.28 5.77
C GLN A 359 17.33 0.10 5.09
N TYR A 360 18.38 0.36 4.29
CA TYR A 360 19.14 -0.69 3.63
C TYR A 360 19.84 -1.62 4.63
N VAL A 361 20.43 -1.07 5.67
CA VAL A 361 20.98 -1.88 6.79
C VAL A 361 19.88 -2.69 7.50
N GLY A 362 18.65 -2.17 7.55
CA GLY A 362 17.48 -2.86 8.10
C GLY A 362 16.91 -3.97 7.20
N GLY A 363 17.42 -4.12 5.97
CA GLY A 363 17.05 -5.19 5.05
C GLY A 363 16.32 -4.77 3.78
N VAL A 364 15.98 -3.48 3.63
CA VAL A 364 15.46 -2.95 2.36
C VAL A 364 16.55 -3.07 1.28
N ASN A 365 16.15 -3.39 0.07
CA ASN A 365 17.09 -3.53 -1.04
C ASN A 365 16.59 -2.92 -2.36
N LEU A 366 15.39 -2.33 -2.34
CA LEU A 366 14.80 -1.66 -3.49
C LEU A 366 14.13 -0.36 -3.07
N MET A 367 14.43 0.72 -3.77
CA MET A 367 13.97 2.07 -3.42
C MET A 367 12.77 2.49 -4.29
N CYS A 368 11.69 2.93 -3.64
CA CYS A 368 10.62 3.70 -4.26
C CYS A 368 10.76 5.16 -3.82
N HIS A 369 11.22 6.01 -4.71
CA HIS A 369 11.38 7.44 -4.38
C HIS A 369 10.02 8.13 -4.36
N HIS A 370 9.69 8.78 -3.29
CA HIS A 370 8.50 9.61 -3.18
C HIS A 370 8.89 11.09 -3.29
N LEU A 371 8.65 11.76 -4.41
CA LEU A 371 8.15 11.30 -5.71
C LEU A 371 8.77 12.11 -6.85
N ILE A 372 8.67 11.60 -8.07
CA ILE A 372 9.00 12.35 -9.29
C ILE A 372 7.70 12.98 -9.83
N PRO A 373 7.58 14.31 -9.91
CA PRO A 373 6.38 14.96 -10.42
C PRO A 373 6.34 14.96 -11.96
N TYR A 374 5.17 14.66 -12.54
CA TYR A 374 4.94 14.93 -13.96
C TYR A 374 4.92 16.44 -14.22
N SER A 375 4.28 17.21 -13.35
CA SER A 375 4.20 18.65 -13.43
C SER A 375 4.64 19.33 -12.15
N GLU A 376 5.42 20.42 -12.29
CA GLU A 376 5.85 21.27 -11.17
C GLU A 376 4.73 22.21 -10.67
N HIS A 377 3.53 22.12 -11.21
CA HIS A 377 2.39 22.95 -10.85
C HIS A 377 1.43 22.26 -9.88
N GLY A 378 0.61 23.05 -9.16
CA GLY A 378 -0.55 22.60 -8.43
C GLY A 378 -0.25 21.76 -7.17
N GLN A 379 -1.02 20.71 -7.00
CA GLN A 379 -1.08 19.92 -5.77
C GLN A 379 0.07 18.92 -5.57
N ARG A 380 1.06 18.88 -6.44
CA ARG A 380 2.25 18.03 -6.30
C ARG A 380 3.02 18.21 -5.00
N LYS A 381 2.83 19.35 -4.33
CA LYS A 381 3.45 19.67 -3.02
C LYS A 381 2.78 18.98 -1.84
N ARG A 382 1.71 18.25 -2.07
CA ARG A 382 1.09 17.43 -1.04
C ARG A 382 2.10 16.42 -0.54
N ASP A 383 2.16 16.19 0.79
CA ASP A 383 3.12 15.34 1.50
C ASP A 383 4.56 15.88 1.51
N TYR A 384 4.77 17.11 1.06
CA TYR A 384 6.08 17.80 1.10
C TYR A 384 7.26 16.88 0.77
N PRO A 385 7.27 16.22 -0.40
CA PRO A 385 8.31 15.24 -0.74
C PRO A 385 9.66 15.91 -0.92
N ALA A 386 10.73 15.10 -0.97
CA ALA A 386 12.00 15.52 -1.52
C ALA A 386 11.81 15.95 -2.99
N HIS A 387 12.56 16.95 -3.45
CA HIS A 387 12.39 17.52 -4.79
C HIS A 387 13.20 16.74 -5.84
N PHE A 388 12.67 15.62 -6.31
CA PHE A 388 13.27 14.80 -7.36
C PHE A 388 12.79 15.28 -8.75
N SER A 389 13.39 16.37 -9.24
CA SER A 389 13.04 16.97 -10.51
C SER A 389 14.29 17.50 -11.22
N PRO A 390 14.35 17.49 -12.57
CA PRO A 390 15.48 18.01 -13.35
C PRO A 390 15.80 19.49 -13.11
N ILE A 391 14.87 20.26 -12.54
CA ILE A 391 15.12 21.66 -12.18
C ILE A 391 15.90 21.82 -10.88
N ASN A 392 16.00 20.78 -10.06
CA ASN A 392 16.85 20.78 -8.88
C ASN A 392 18.30 20.51 -9.32
N PRO A 393 19.27 21.44 -9.12
CA PRO A 393 20.64 21.29 -9.59
C PRO A 393 21.31 20.00 -9.08
N TRP A 394 21.12 19.64 -7.83
CA TRP A 394 21.69 18.40 -7.28
C TRP A 394 21.14 17.16 -8.00
N VAL A 395 19.84 17.12 -8.21
CA VAL A 395 19.19 15.99 -8.90
C VAL A 395 19.69 15.89 -10.34
N LYS A 396 19.81 17.01 -11.02
CA LYS A 396 20.33 17.05 -12.39
C LYS A 396 21.76 16.50 -12.50
N GLU A 397 22.61 16.80 -11.52
CA GLU A 397 24.05 16.52 -11.62
C GLU A 397 24.46 15.20 -10.93
N HIS A 398 23.80 14.81 -9.82
CA HIS A 398 24.30 13.75 -8.96
C HIS A 398 23.28 12.64 -8.64
N PHE A 399 22.04 12.76 -9.08
CA PHE A 399 21.00 11.78 -8.72
C PHE A 399 21.29 10.39 -9.31
N GLY A 400 21.88 10.33 -10.51
CA GLY A 400 22.32 9.08 -11.12
C GLY A 400 23.36 8.33 -10.29
N GLU A 401 24.35 9.05 -9.74
CA GLU A 401 25.37 8.47 -8.85
C GLU A 401 24.77 7.94 -7.54
N PHE A 402 23.82 8.67 -6.96
CA PHE A 402 23.09 8.26 -5.78
C PHE A 402 22.33 6.95 -6.04
N ASN A 403 21.59 6.87 -7.13
CA ASN A 403 20.80 5.67 -7.49
C ASN A 403 21.69 4.47 -7.82
N ASP A 404 22.81 4.67 -8.53
CA ASP A 404 23.77 3.61 -8.83
C ASP A 404 24.41 3.03 -7.57
N TYR A 405 24.73 3.87 -6.59
CA TYR A 405 25.22 3.41 -5.28
C TYR A 405 24.21 2.48 -4.60
N TYR A 406 22.95 2.87 -4.49
CA TYR A 406 21.92 2.05 -3.83
C TYR A 406 21.51 0.83 -4.63
N THR A 407 21.58 0.88 -5.95
CA THR A 407 21.39 -0.28 -6.83
C THR A 407 22.41 -1.37 -6.52
N ARG A 408 23.68 -1.01 -6.44
CA ARG A 408 24.77 -1.94 -6.09
C ARG A 408 24.69 -2.42 -4.65
N LEU A 409 24.39 -1.52 -3.72
CA LEU A 409 24.23 -1.87 -2.30
C LEU A 409 23.07 -2.84 -2.09
N GLY A 410 21.93 -2.61 -2.76
CA GLY A 410 20.77 -3.51 -2.71
C GLY A 410 21.13 -4.91 -3.19
N TYR A 411 21.83 -5.02 -4.33
CA TYR A 411 22.32 -6.30 -4.84
C TYR A 411 23.24 -7.00 -3.83
N VAL A 412 24.22 -6.30 -3.29
CA VAL A 412 25.18 -6.86 -2.33
C VAL A 412 24.45 -7.37 -1.08
N LEU A 413 23.62 -6.54 -0.46
CA LEU A 413 22.88 -6.90 0.76
C LEU A 413 21.89 -8.05 0.58
N ALA A 414 21.31 -8.18 -0.59
CA ALA A 414 20.38 -9.27 -0.91
C ALA A 414 21.11 -10.62 -1.15
N ASN A 415 22.36 -10.60 -1.59
CA ASN A 415 23.07 -11.80 -2.04
C ASN A 415 24.27 -12.22 -1.16
N THR A 416 24.57 -11.49 -0.08
CA THR A 416 25.72 -11.78 0.79
C THR A 416 25.33 -12.25 2.19
N GLN A 417 24.13 -12.76 2.39
CA GLN A 417 23.63 -13.19 3.69
C GLN A 417 23.49 -14.70 3.81
#